data_6c40930a1c786614c54c2c710771b49c
#
_entry.id   6c40930a1c786614c54c2c710771b49c
#
_cell.length_a   1.000
_cell.length_b   1.000
_cell.length_c   1.000
_cell.angle_alpha   90.00
_cell.angle_beta   90.00
_cell.angle_gamma   90.00
#
_symmetry.space_group_name_H-M   'P 1'
#
loop_
_entity.id
_entity.type
_entity.pdbx_description
1 polymer ?
#
loop_
_entity_poly.entity_id
_entity_poly.type
_entity_poly.pdbx_seq_one_letter_code
_entity_poly.pdbx_strand_id
1 'polypeptide(L)'
;MTEPLGLLDTGPLVSFLASGLEHHEWATEEWKQLRPPLVTCEPVLTEATFLLKREGCDADPLFALLDRGVIRIGLSIQEQHADLRALMRRYRNRPMSLADACLVRLSEIHASAEVLTLDSDFRIYRRHGNKVIPLRMPQ
;
A
#
# COMPACT_ATOMS: atom_id res chain seq x y z
N MET A 1 -23.55 2.89 -6.07
CA MET A 1 -22.20 3.44 -6.22
C MET A 1 -21.17 2.36 -5.99
N THR A 2 -20.14 2.38 -6.79
CA THR A 2 -19.06 1.40 -6.71
C THR A 2 -18.04 1.84 -5.67
N GLU A 3 -17.60 0.91 -4.83
CA GLU A 3 -16.53 1.18 -3.90
C GLU A 3 -15.22 1.43 -4.67
N PRO A 4 -14.35 2.33 -4.20
CA PRO A 4 -13.09 2.59 -4.90
C PRO A 4 -12.12 1.42 -4.76
N LEU A 5 -11.23 1.29 -5.76
CA LEU A 5 -10.10 0.36 -5.67
C LEU A 5 -9.12 0.89 -4.63
N GLY A 6 -8.68 0.03 -3.73
CA GLY A 6 -7.68 0.39 -2.73
C GLY A 6 -6.30 -0.10 -3.10
N LEU A 7 -5.31 0.76 -2.92
CA LEU A 7 -3.89 0.42 -3.03
C LEU A 7 -3.35 0.32 -1.61
N LEU A 8 -2.79 -0.82 -1.25
CA LEU A 8 -2.52 -1.17 0.13
C LEU A 8 -1.04 -1.00 0.49
N ASP A 9 -0.76 -0.07 1.41
CA ASP A 9 0.56 0.14 1.98
C ASP A 9 0.78 -0.79 3.19
N THR A 10 2.02 -0.88 3.63
CA THR A 10 2.45 -1.78 4.70
C THR A 10 1.75 -1.51 6.03
N GLY A 11 1.67 -0.25 6.46
CA GLY A 11 1.09 0.11 7.76
C GLY A 11 -0.32 -0.43 7.97
N PRO A 12 -1.26 -0.11 7.07
CA PRO A 12 -2.62 -0.63 7.17
C PRO A 12 -2.72 -2.14 7.05
N LEU A 13 -1.87 -2.77 6.24
CA LEU A 13 -1.87 -4.23 6.12
C LEU A 13 -1.49 -4.89 7.44
N VAL A 14 -0.40 -4.42 8.05
CA VAL A 14 0.05 -4.95 9.35
C VAL A 14 -1.00 -4.64 10.44
N SER A 15 -1.56 -3.44 10.44
CA SER A 15 -2.59 -3.05 11.40
C SER A 15 -3.85 -3.89 11.28
N PHE A 16 -4.24 -4.24 10.06
CA PHE A 16 -5.38 -5.12 9.83
C PHE A 16 -5.14 -6.52 10.41
N LEU A 17 -3.92 -7.03 10.26
CA LEU A 17 -3.58 -8.40 10.68
C LEU A 17 -3.19 -8.50 12.16
N ALA A 18 -2.77 -7.41 12.79
CA ALA A 18 -2.31 -7.39 14.18
C ALA A 18 -3.30 -6.61 15.06
N SER A 19 -4.22 -7.32 15.68
CA SER A 19 -5.34 -6.74 16.43
C SER A 19 -4.95 -5.87 17.61
N GLY A 20 -3.71 -6.01 18.13
CA GLY A 20 -3.24 -5.20 19.25
C GLY A 20 -2.67 -3.84 18.85
N LEU A 21 -2.56 -3.53 17.56
CA LEU A 21 -1.98 -2.28 17.12
C LEU A 21 -2.98 -1.12 17.17
N GLU A 22 -2.45 0.08 17.37
CA GLU A 22 -3.22 1.32 17.53
C GLU A 22 -4.23 1.55 16.41
N HIS A 23 -3.84 1.27 15.16
CA HIS A 23 -4.69 1.56 14.00
C HIS A 23 -5.47 0.35 13.48
N HIS A 24 -5.57 -0.73 14.28
CA HIS A 24 -6.28 -1.93 13.86
C HIS A 24 -7.74 -1.64 13.50
N GLU A 25 -8.45 -0.95 14.36
CA GLU A 25 -9.88 -0.66 14.13
C GLU A 25 -10.07 0.24 12.90
N TRP A 26 -9.24 1.27 12.77
CA TRP A 26 -9.28 2.15 11.62
C TRP A 26 -9.04 1.38 10.32
N ALA A 27 -8.00 0.55 10.28
CA ALA A 27 -7.66 -0.24 9.10
C ALA A 27 -8.81 -1.20 8.73
N THR A 28 -9.41 -1.85 9.72
CA THR A 28 -10.52 -2.77 9.50
C THR A 28 -11.72 -2.05 8.90
N GLU A 29 -12.08 -0.87 9.42
CA GLU A 29 -13.21 -0.11 8.92
C GLU A 29 -12.97 0.43 7.51
N GLU A 30 -11.78 0.96 7.23
CA GLU A 30 -11.45 1.48 5.90
C GLU A 30 -11.40 0.37 4.86
N TRP A 31 -10.89 -0.80 5.23
CA TRP A 31 -10.84 -1.96 4.36
C TRP A 31 -12.22 -2.36 3.82
N LYS A 32 -13.22 -2.31 4.70
CA LYS A 32 -14.61 -2.65 4.34
C LYS A 32 -15.19 -1.70 3.29
N GLN A 33 -14.67 -0.49 3.16
CA GLN A 33 -15.16 0.52 2.23
C GLN A 33 -14.47 0.46 0.87
N LEU A 34 -13.50 -0.44 0.71
CA LEU A 34 -12.73 -0.57 -0.51
C LEU A 34 -13.16 -1.80 -1.30
N ARG A 35 -13.08 -1.70 -2.62
CA ARG A 35 -13.46 -2.80 -3.52
C ARG A 35 -12.40 -3.90 -3.48
N PRO A 36 -12.76 -5.15 -3.13
CA PRO A 36 -11.81 -6.25 -3.19
C PRO A 36 -11.55 -6.67 -4.65
N PRO A 37 -10.37 -7.18 -4.98
CA PRO A 37 -9.20 -7.26 -4.10
C PRO A 37 -8.54 -5.91 -3.94
N LEU A 38 -7.93 -5.67 -2.76
CA LEU A 38 -7.02 -4.56 -2.61
C LEU A 38 -5.73 -4.92 -3.35
N VAL A 39 -5.11 -3.92 -3.95
CA VAL A 39 -3.93 -4.12 -4.80
C VAL A 39 -2.70 -3.64 -4.04
N THR A 40 -1.65 -4.43 -4.08
CA THR A 40 -0.39 -4.10 -3.41
C THR A 40 0.80 -4.51 -4.29
N CYS A 41 1.97 -4.52 -3.71
CA CYS A 41 3.21 -4.88 -4.39
C CYS A 41 4.07 -5.77 -3.49
N GLU A 42 4.99 -6.49 -4.10
CA GLU A 42 5.84 -7.41 -3.34
C GLU A 42 6.70 -6.73 -2.27
N PRO A 43 7.28 -5.54 -2.50
CA PRO A 43 8.00 -4.85 -1.42
C PRO A 43 7.16 -4.58 -0.17
N VAL A 44 5.85 -4.32 -0.33
CA VAL A 44 4.94 -4.17 0.81
C VAL A 44 4.85 -5.49 1.59
N LEU A 45 4.75 -6.62 0.88
CA LEU A 45 4.67 -7.92 1.55
C LEU A 45 5.96 -8.25 2.31
N THR A 46 7.11 -7.90 1.73
CA THR A 46 8.40 -8.09 2.38
C THR A 46 8.46 -7.33 3.71
N GLU A 47 8.07 -6.07 3.68
CA GLU A 47 8.07 -5.22 4.87
C GLU A 47 7.04 -5.68 5.89
N ALA A 48 5.83 -6.03 5.41
CA ALA A 48 4.74 -6.48 6.28
C ALA A 48 5.08 -7.76 7.02
N THR A 49 5.66 -8.76 6.35
CA THR A 49 6.03 -10.02 6.99
C THR A 49 7.09 -9.81 8.07
N PHE A 50 8.03 -8.91 7.83
CA PHE A 50 9.04 -8.54 8.83
C PHE A 50 8.38 -7.88 10.06
N LEU A 51 7.50 -6.90 9.84
CA LEU A 51 6.84 -6.19 10.92
C LEU A 51 5.89 -7.07 11.72
N LEU A 52 5.16 -7.97 11.06
CA LEU A 52 4.30 -8.93 11.76
C LEU A 52 5.12 -9.78 12.73
N LYS A 53 6.27 -10.27 12.28
CA LYS A 53 7.15 -11.06 13.14
C LYS A 53 7.61 -10.27 14.36
N ARG A 54 7.96 -9.00 14.17
CA ARG A 54 8.34 -8.12 15.28
C ARG A 54 7.22 -7.93 16.29
N GLU A 55 5.96 -7.93 15.83
CA GLU A 55 4.79 -7.83 16.70
C GLU A 55 4.39 -9.16 17.33
N GLY A 56 5.16 -10.22 17.10
CA GLY A 56 4.84 -11.54 17.60
C GLY A 56 3.70 -12.22 16.85
N CYS A 57 3.40 -11.77 15.64
CA CYS A 57 2.32 -12.31 14.81
C CYS A 57 2.86 -13.22 13.73
N ASP A 58 2.09 -14.28 13.42
CA ASP A 58 2.39 -15.18 12.31
C ASP A 58 2.08 -14.47 10.99
N ALA A 59 2.89 -14.74 9.96
CA ALA A 59 2.66 -14.23 8.62
C ALA A 59 1.59 -15.03 7.85
N ASP A 60 1.23 -16.20 8.32
CA ASP A 60 0.28 -17.07 7.60
C ASP A 60 -1.04 -16.37 7.22
N PRO A 61 -1.67 -15.56 8.08
CA PRO A 61 -2.90 -14.85 7.69
C PRO A 61 -2.73 -13.93 6.48
N LEU A 62 -1.53 -13.37 6.27
CA LEU A 62 -1.25 -12.55 5.09
C LEU A 62 -1.34 -13.40 3.82
N PHE A 63 -0.75 -14.60 3.84
CA PHE A 63 -0.82 -15.52 2.71
C PHE A 63 -2.24 -16.02 2.49
N ALA A 64 -3.03 -16.16 3.56
CA ALA A 64 -4.44 -16.50 3.43
C ALA A 64 -5.23 -15.42 2.67
N LEU A 65 -4.89 -14.14 2.87
CA LEU A 65 -5.51 -13.06 2.12
C LEU A 65 -5.21 -13.16 0.61
N LEU A 66 -3.98 -13.53 0.27
CA LEU A 66 -3.60 -13.77 -1.13
C LEU A 66 -4.35 -14.96 -1.70
N ASP A 67 -4.42 -16.04 -0.96
CA ASP A 67 -5.09 -17.28 -1.38
C ASP A 67 -6.58 -17.05 -1.66
N ARG A 68 -7.23 -16.25 -0.83
CA ARG A 68 -8.65 -15.94 -0.97
C ARG A 68 -8.95 -14.84 -1.98
N GLY A 69 -7.92 -14.23 -2.56
CA GLY A 69 -8.10 -13.13 -3.50
C GLY A 69 -8.56 -11.83 -2.85
N VAL A 70 -8.37 -11.67 -1.55
CA VAL A 70 -8.71 -10.42 -0.84
C VAL A 70 -7.69 -9.33 -1.14
N ILE A 71 -6.43 -9.72 -1.29
CA ILE A 71 -5.36 -8.84 -1.78
C ILE A 71 -4.71 -9.51 -2.98
N ARG A 72 -4.15 -8.70 -3.87
CA ARG A 72 -3.39 -9.22 -5.01
C ARG A 72 -2.18 -8.32 -5.31
N ILE A 73 -1.15 -8.94 -5.91
CA ILE A 73 0.00 -8.20 -6.42
C ILE A 73 -0.39 -7.62 -7.77
N GLY A 74 -0.33 -6.31 -7.90
CA GLY A 74 -0.78 -5.61 -9.09
C GLY A 74 0.31 -4.90 -9.88
N LEU A 75 1.59 -5.17 -9.57
CA LEU A 75 2.68 -4.49 -10.23
C LEU A 75 3.87 -5.43 -10.39
N SER A 76 4.43 -5.45 -11.60
CA SER A 76 5.69 -6.13 -11.87
C SER A 76 6.81 -5.11 -11.87
N ILE A 77 7.75 -5.25 -10.94
CA ILE A 77 8.93 -4.37 -10.88
C ILE A 77 9.73 -4.49 -12.18
N GLN A 78 9.85 -5.71 -12.71
CA GLN A 78 10.55 -5.93 -13.97
C GLN A 78 9.95 -5.11 -15.11
N GLU A 79 8.62 -5.07 -15.21
CA GLU A 79 7.94 -4.33 -16.26
C GLU A 79 7.93 -2.82 -16.02
N GLN A 80 7.89 -2.39 -14.76
CA GLN A 80 7.73 -0.99 -14.38
C GLN A 80 9.04 -0.31 -13.95
N HIS A 81 10.19 -0.98 -14.08
CA HIS A 81 11.42 -0.49 -13.48
C HIS A 81 11.85 0.90 -13.95
N ALA A 82 11.59 1.25 -15.20
CA ALA A 82 11.96 2.58 -15.70
C ALA A 82 11.20 3.70 -14.99
N ASP A 83 9.89 3.52 -14.81
CA ASP A 83 9.06 4.50 -14.09
C ASP A 83 9.40 4.55 -12.60
N LEU A 84 9.67 3.38 -12.00
CA LEU A 84 10.08 3.31 -10.60
C LEU A 84 11.42 4.01 -10.38
N ARG A 85 12.37 3.80 -11.28
CA ARG A 85 13.67 4.47 -11.23
C ARG A 85 13.51 5.98 -11.29
N ALA A 86 12.67 6.48 -12.18
CA ALA A 86 12.41 7.91 -12.32
C ALA A 86 11.83 8.50 -11.04
N LEU A 87 10.87 7.81 -10.41
CA LEU A 87 10.30 8.25 -9.14
C LEU A 87 11.34 8.29 -8.03
N MET A 88 12.14 7.24 -7.89
CA MET A 88 13.15 7.18 -6.84
C MET A 88 14.26 8.22 -7.04
N ARG A 89 14.58 8.55 -8.28
CA ARG A 89 15.51 9.66 -8.59
C ARG A 89 14.91 11.00 -8.21
N ARG A 90 13.65 11.22 -8.55
CA ARG A 90 12.95 12.47 -8.23
C ARG A 90 12.91 12.72 -6.73
N TYR A 91 12.66 11.68 -5.94
CA TYR A 91 12.53 11.78 -4.49
C TYR A 91 13.76 11.29 -3.73
N ARG A 92 14.96 11.34 -4.37
CA ARG A 92 16.19 10.84 -3.74
C ARG A 92 16.54 11.51 -2.42
N ASN A 93 16.05 12.74 -2.20
CA ASN A 93 16.28 13.48 -0.97
C ASN A 93 15.16 13.27 0.07
N ARG A 94 14.30 12.31 -0.19
CA ARG A 94 13.20 11.88 0.70
C ARG A 94 13.41 10.42 1.04
N PRO A 95 12.80 9.93 2.14
CA PRO A 95 12.94 8.52 2.51
C PRO A 95 12.01 7.61 1.68
N MET A 96 11.92 7.83 0.38
CA MET A 96 11.11 6.99 -0.50
C MET A 96 11.70 5.60 -0.61
N SER A 97 10.95 4.59 -0.14
CA SER A 97 11.31 3.19 -0.32
C SER A 97 10.84 2.69 -1.69
N LEU A 98 11.31 1.50 -2.08
CA LEU A 98 10.79 0.85 -3.29
C LEU A 98 9.29 0.58 -3.16
N ALA A 99 8.82 0.22 -1.97
CA ALA A 99 7.39 0.04 -1.72
C ALA A 99 6.61 1.33 -2.00
N ASP A 100 7.11 2.47 -1.51
CA ASP A 100 6.48 3.77 -1.76
C ASP A 100 6.41 4.08 -3.25
N ALA A 101 7.53 3.88 -3.97
CA ALA A 101 7.58 4.11 -5.41
C ALA A 101 6.58 3.23 -6.16
N CYS A 102 6.45 1.95 -5.75
CA CYS A 102 5.49 1.04 -6.35
C CYS A 102 4.05 1.52 -6.15
N LEU A 103 3.71 2.03 -4.96
CA LEU A 103 2.37 2.52 -4.67
C LEU A 103 2.06 3.80 -5.43
N VAL A 104 3.03 4.71 -5.56
CA VAL A 104 2.86 5.90 -6.41
C VAL A 104 2.60 5.47 -7.86
N ARG A 105 3.40 4.53 -8.37
CA ARG A 105 3.22 4.03 -9.73
C ARG A 105 1.86 3.35 -9.93
N LEU A 106 1.42 2.54 -8.98
CA LEU A 106 0.09 1.93 -9.01
C LEU A 106 -1.02 2.99 -9.06
N SER A 107 -0.85 4.11 -8.35
CA SER A 107 -1.83 5.21 -8.39
C SER A 107 -1.87 5.89 -9.76
N GLU A 108 -0.78 5.85 -10.51
CA GLU A 108 -0.74 6.35 -11.88
C GLU A 108 -1.45 5.40 -12.85
N ILE A 109 -1.27 4.10 -12.65
CA ILE A 109 -1.91 3.07 -13.47
C ILE A 109 -3.42 3.02 -13.21
N HIS A 110 -3.82 3.16 -11.95
CA HIS A 110 -5.23 3.09 -11.51
C HIS A 110 -5.69 4.47 -11.04
N ALA A 111 -6.09 5.31 -11.97
CA ALA A 111 -6.34 6.73 -11.73
C ALA A 111 -7.37 7.03 -10.62
N SER A 112 -8.39 6.19 -10.48
CA SER A 112 -9.43 6.39 -9.45
C SER A 112 -9.16 5.68 -8.14
N ALA A 113 -8.04 4.97 -8.03
CA ALA A 113 -7.69 4.23 -6.81
C ALA A 113 -7.25 5.19 -5.69
N GLU A 114 -7.45 4.75 -4.45
CA GLU A 114 -7.02 5.49 -3.27
C GLU A 114 -5.96 4.68 -2.54
N VAL A 115 -4.89 5.33 -2.09
CA VAL A 115 -3.82 4.66 -1.33
C VAL A 115 -4.20 4.63 0.14
N LEU A 116 -4.31 3.43 0.68
CA LEU A 116 -4.55 3.21 2.11
C LEU A 116 -3.19 3.15 2.80
N THR A 117 -2.88 4.17 3.61
CA THR A 117 -1.55 4.33 4.21
C THR A 117 -1.62 5.01 5.58
N LEU A 118 -0.59 4.80 6.38
CA LEU A 118 -0.33 5.52 7.63
C LEU A 118 0.82 6.51 7.47
N ASP A 119 1.46 6.54 6.29
CA ASP A 119 2.67 7.33 6.06
C ASP A 119 2.31 8.69 5.45
N SER A 120 2.56 9.76 6.22
CA SER A 120 2.29 11.13 5.79
C SER A 120 3.14 11.58 4.59
N ASP A 121 4.22 10.87 4.27
CA ASP A 121 5.04 11.19 3.10
C ASP A 121 4.24 11.08 1.80
N PHE A 122 3.17 10.27 1.78
CA PHE A 122 2.29 10.20 0.61
C PHE A 122 1.55 11.51 0.33
N ARG A 123 1.49 12.42 1.26
CA ARG A 123 0.97 13.77 1.03
C ARG A 123 1.95 14.63 0.25
N ILE A 124 3.23 14.26 0.25
CA ILE A 124 4.31 14.98 -0.45
C ILE A 124 4.51 14.41 -1.84
N TYR A 125 4.47 13.07 -1.98
CA TYR A 125 4.64 12.43 -3.27
C TYR A 125 3.53 12.89 -4.24
N ARG A 126 3.89 12.97 -5.52
CA ARG A 126 2.96 13.36 -6.59
C ARG A 126 2.95 12.29 -7.67
N ARG A 127 1.81 12.10 -8.29
CA ARG A 127 1.66 11.24 -9.45
C ARG A 127 1.54 12.09 -10.71
N HIS A 128 1.86 11.52 -11.86
CA HIS A 128 1.80 12.23 -13.15
C HIS A 128 2.53 13.58 -13.10
N GLY A 129 3.67 13.62 -12.42
CA GLY A 129 4.50 14.81 -12.28
C GLY A 129 4.10 15.71 -11.12
N ASN A 130 2.87 16.19 -11.06
CA ASN A 130 2.49 17.22 -10.08
C ASN A 130 1.12 17.04 -9.44
N LYS A 131 0.46 15.91 -9.66
CA LYS A 131 -0.90 15.69 -9.13
C LYS A 131 -0.88 15.02 -7.78
N VAL A 132 -1.77 15.46 -6.89
CA VAL A 132 -1.95 14.86 -5.56
C VAL A 132 -2.46 13.43 -5.71
N ILE A 133 -1.92 12.53 -4.89
CA ILE A 133 -2.36 11.14 -4.85
C ILE A 133 -3.59 11.03 -3.94
N PRO A 134 -4.69 10.40 -4.39
CA PRO A 134 -5.84 10.16 -3.50
C PRO A 134 -5.44 9.22 -2.36
N LEU A 135 -5.66 9.66 -1.12
CA LEU A 135 -5.24 8.93 0.07
C LEU A 135 -6.39 8.63 1.00
N ARG A 136 -6.28 7.51 1.72
CA ARG A 136 -7.06 7.18 2.91
C ARG A 136 -6.09 7.04 4.06
N MET A 137 -6.19 7.96 5.02
CA MET A 137 -5.32 8.01 6.19
C MET A 137 -6.16 8.32 7.43
N PRO A 138 -5.74 7.87 8.62
CA PRO A 138 -6.41 8.30 9.84
C PRO A 138 -6.15 9.78 10.09
N GLN A 139 -7.11 10.42 10.74
CA GLN A 139 -6.99 11.82 11.08
C GLN A 139 -6.19 12.06 12.33
#